data_4d55167f6ecf0973e0bfc53215b7752e
#
_entry.id   4d55167f6ecf0973e0bfc53215b7752e
#
_cell.length_a   1.000
_cell.length_b   1.000
_cell.length_c   1.000
_cell.angle_alpha   90.00
_cell.angle_beta   90.00
_cell.angle_gamma   90.00
#
_symmetry.space_group_name_H-M   'P 1'
#
loop_
_entity.id
_entity.type
_entity.pdbx_description
1 polymer ?
#
loop_
_entity_poly.entity_id
_entity_poly.type
_entity_poly.pdbx_seq_one_letter_code
_entity_poly.pdbx_strand_id
1 'polypeptide(L)'
;MSNYEYLLSDINKINGIGTKTAKLFRKKNINTIFDLLWNLPRDIIDRSDLRKINQLQIGKIQTISVNVRKYNFPRVRNLPNRVLCEDETGKLDCIFFNSYEGYIRKILPLNSRVIISGKINFYKNRYQITNPTYLGNNINNIKKVDTKYSLTEGLNEKKYNKIISEVLTKIPDLNEWLNKNISNKFENIKWKNAIIQLHDPKNLNKKGSFYKRLVFDEILSSFLINSKIRKSVKKLKKTKKKFSSNNIKHITNKIDFELTKDQLKAINEINDDLRSEQKMFRLLQGDVGSGKTIVALTSILNVINSKFQVAFMAPTEILAQQHYNLAKNLLPDLSLIHI
;
A
#
# COMPACT_ATOMS: atom_id res chain seq x y z
N MET A 1 11.90 -26.89 -9.67
CA MET A 1 11.63 -25.75 -8.78
C MET A 1 10.29 -25.96 -8.12
N SER A 2 10.19 -25.84 -6.81
CA SER A 2 8.88 -25.85 -6.17
C SER A 2 8.07 -24.63 -6.64
N ASN A 3 6.74 -24.74 -6.61
CA ASN A 3 5.86 -23.65 -7.04
C ASN A 3 6.14 -22.33 -6.29
N TYR A 4 6.63 -22.42 -5.04
CA TYR A 4 7.00 -21.26 -4.22
C TYR A 4 8.35 -20.66 -4.63
N GLU A 5 9.32 -21.45 -5.07
CA GLU A 5 10.64 -20.94 -5.52
C GLU A 5 10.51 -20.00 -6.70
N TYR A 6 9.58 -20.26 -7.63
CA TYR A 6 9.32 -19.35 -8.75
C TYR A 6 8.85 -17.99 -8.24
N LEU A 7 7.85 -17.96 -7.37
CA LEU A 7 7.29 -16.71 -6.84
C LEU A 7 8.29 -15.90 -6.00
N LEU A 8 9.13 -16.58 -5.24
CA LEU A 8 10.15 -15.94 -4.38
C LEU A 8 11.46 -15.64 -5.11
N SER A 9 11.57 -16.03 -6.39
CA SER A 9 12.77 -15.75 -7.16
C SER A 9 12.94 -14.26 -7.46
N ASP A 10 14.21 -13.85 -7.59
CA ASP A 10 14.58 -12.45 -7.88
C ASP A 10 13.96 -11.98 -9.20
N ILE A 11 13.54 -10.73 -9.23
CA ILE A 11 12.89 -10.08 -10.38
C ILE A 11 13.76 -10.06 -11.63
N ASN A 12 15.10 -10.15 -11.49
CA ASN A 12 16.02 -10.25 -12.63
C ASN A 12 15.82 -11.53 -13.47
N LYS A 13 15.18 -12.56 -12.93
CA LYS A 13 14.89 -13.79 -13.66
C LYS A 13 13.77 -13.66 -14.69
N ILE A 14 13.07 -12.53 -14.68
CA ILE A 14 12.00 -12.26 -15.64
C ILE A 14 12.61 -11.76 -16.95
N ASN A 15 12.21 -12.36 -18.07
CA ASN A 15 12.63 -11.93 -19.39
C ASN A 15 12.29 -10.45 -19.62
N GLY A 16 13.25 -9.69 -20.17
CA GLY A 16 13.09 -8.26 -20.42
C GLY A 16 13.41 -7.35 -19.21
N ILE A 17 13.77 -7.91 -18.06
CA ILE A 17 14.26 -7.16 -16.90
C ILE A 17 15.78 -7.28 -16.80
N GLY A 18 16.51 -6.30 -17.35
CA GLY A 18 17.94 -6.16 -17.15
C GLY A 18 18.26 -5.40 -15.85
N THR A 19 19.56 -5.33 -15.50
CA THR A 19 20.05 -4.72 -14.24
C THR A 19 19.54 -3.30 -13.99
N LYS A 20 19.49 -2.45 -15.03
CA LYS A 20 18.96 -1.07 -14.94
C LYS A 20 17.47 -1.07 -14.59
N THR A 21 16.68 -1.92 -15.24
CA THR A 21 15.23 -2.02 -14.99
C THR A 21 14.96 -2.59 -13.59
N ALA A 22 15.70 -3.60 -13.16
CA ALA A 22 15.57 -4.17 -11.82
C ALA A 22 15.86 -3.14 -10.71
N LYS A 23 16.86 -2.27 -10.89
CA LYS A 23 17.11 -1.15 -9.95
C LYS A 23 15.88 -0.24 -9.79
N LEU A 24 15.13 0.01 -10.87
CA LEU A 24 13.91 0.83 -10.81
C LEU A 24 12.78 0.11 -10.06
N PHE A 25 12.63 -1.20 -10.22
CA PHE A 25 11.67 -2.00 -9.45
C PHE A 25 12.02 -2.02 -7.96
N ARG A 26 13.30 -2.20 -7.62
CA ARG A 26 13.77 -2.22 -6.23
C ARG A 26 13.56 -0.88 -5.49
N LYS A 27 13.57 0.27 -6.20
CA LYS A 27 13.16 1.56 -5.63
C LYS A 27 11.72 1.57 -5.11
N LYS A 28 10.88 0.63 -5.55
CA LYS A 28 9.50 0.41 -5.07
C LYS A 28 9.36 -0.80 -4.15
N ASN A 29 10.46 -1.32 -3.64
CA ASN A 29 10.50 -2.55 -2.84
C ASN A 29 9.98 -3.79 -3.60
N ILE A 30 10.01 -3.78 -4.93
CA ILE A 30 9.67 -4.93 -5.77
C ILE A 30 10.97 -5.68 -6.05
N ASN A 31 11.23 -6.74 -5.28
CA ASN A 31 12.46 -7.54 -5.34
C ASN A 31 12.23 -8.91 -5.98
N THR A 32 11.03 -9.46 -5.79
CA THR A 32 10.65 -10.81 -6.22
C THR A 32 9.50 -10.78 -7.22
N ILE A 33 9.24 -11.91 -7.86
CA ILE A 33 8.05 -12.10 -8.71
C ILE A 33 6.76 -11.91 -7.89
N PHE A 34 6.77 -12.38 -6.64
CA PHE A 34 5.64 -12.18 -5.73
C PHE A 34 5.35 -10.70 -5.49
N ASP A 35 6.38 -9.89 -5.21
CA ASP A 35 6.20 -8.44 -5.01
C ASP A 35 5.62 -7.77 -6.25
N LEU A 36 6.06 -8.21 -7.44
CA LEU A 36 5.53 -7.70 -8.71
C LEU A 36 4.04 -8.01 -8.87
N LEU A 37 3.61 -9.24 -8.56
CA LEU A 37 2.21 -9.65 -8.60
C LEU A 37 1.37 -8.95 -7.55
N TRP A 38 1.97 -8.59 -6.40
CA TRP A 38 1.29 -7.87 -5.32
C TRP A 38 1.16 -6.36 -5.58
N ASN A 39 1.90 -5.83 -6.57
CA ASN A 39 1.75 -4.46 -7.02
C ASN A 39 0.51 -4.33 -7.93
N LEU A 40 -0.66 -4.37 -7.31
CA LEU A 40 -1.95 -4.32 -8.02
C LEU A 40 -2.12 -3.01 -8.79
N PRO A 41 -2.92 -3.01 -9.88
CA PRO A 41 -3.25 -1.80 -10.62
C PRO A 41 -3.90 -0.75 -9.72
N ARG A 42 -3.53 0.51 -9.92
CA ARG A 42 -4.10 1.64 -9.18
C ARG A 42 -5.40 2.14 -9.80
N ASP A 43 -5.47 2.08 -11.13
CA ASP A 43 -6.55 2.68 -11.91
C ASP A 43 -6.68 1.98 -13.27
N ILE A 44 -7.69 2.33 -14.02
CA ILE A 44 -7.88 1.91 -15.42
C ILE A 44 -7.73 3.10 -16.35
N ILE A 45 -7.26 2.82 -17.55
CA ILE A 45 -7.28 3.77 -18.67
C ILE A 45 -8.31 3.25 -19.66
N ASP A 46 -9.46 3.89 -19.69
CA ASP A 46 -10.48 3.58 -20.68
C ASP A 46 -10.28 4.48 -21.92
N ARG A 47 -10.05 3.84 -23.07
CA ARG A 47 -9.87 4.49 -24.37
C ARG A 47 -11.06 4.23 -25.31
N SER A 48 -12.15 3.64 -24.79
CA SER A 48 -13.32 3.31 -25.58
C SER A 48 -14.17 4.53 -25.96
N ASP A 49 -14.01 5.65 -25.21
CA ASP A 49 -14.77 6.90 -25.46
C ASP A 49 -14.22 7.62 -26.70
N LEU A 50 -14.74 7.21 -27.88
CA LEU A 50 -14.40 7.83 -29.16
C LEU A 50 -15.25 9.06 -29.40
N ARG A 51 -14.61 10.22 -29.55
CA ARG A 51 -15.27 11.53 -29.71
C ARG A 51 -14.79 12.29 -30.94
N LYS A 52 -15.60 13.23 -31.40
CA LYS A 52 -15.19 14.29 -32.33
C LYS A 52 -14.57 15.45 -31.51
N ILE A 53 -13.79 16.30 -32.19
CA ILE A 53 -13.04 17.39 -31.48
C ILE A 53 -14.01 18.34 -30.77
N ASN A 54 -15.15 18.65 -31.35
CA ASN A 54 -16.15 19.53 -30.73
C ASN A 54 -16.87 18.93 -29.49
N GLN A 55 -16.74 17.63 -29.26
CA GLN A 55 -17.35 16.90 -28.14
C GLN A 55 -16.35 16.57 -27.03
N LEU A 56 -15.12 17.06 -27.12
CA LEU A 56 -14.06 16.76 -26.17
C LEU A 56 -14.34 17.40 -24.80
N GLN A 57 -14.01 16.66 -23.75
CA GLN A 57 -14.18 17.07 -22.36
C GLN A 57 -12.82 17.25 -21.69
N ILE A 58 -12.56 18.46 -21.21
CA ILE A 58 -11.29 18.80 -20.54
C ILE A 58 -11.10 17.91 -19.31
N GLY A 59 -9.86 17.42 -19.13
CA GLY A 59 -9.47 16.60 -18.00
C GLY A 59 -9.71 15.10 -18.17
N LYS A 60 -10.53 14.66 -19.13
CA LYS A 60 -10.79 13.25 -19.43
C LYS A 60 -9.78 12.66 -20.41
N ILE A 61 -9.59 11.35 -20.34
CA ILE A 61 -8.87 10.58 -21.35
C ILE A 61 -9.90 10.18 -22.42
N GLN A 62 -9.71 10.66 -23.63
CA GLN A 62 -10.62 10.39 -24.75
C GLN A 62 -9.83 10.01 -25.99
N THR A 63 -10.49 9.34 -26.90
CA THR A 63 -9.92 8.86 -28.16
C THR A 63 -10.57 9.61 -29.32
N ILE A 64 -9.76 10.07 -30.26
CA ILE A 64 -10.17 10.81 -31.46
C ILE A 64 -9.57 10.20 -32.71
N SER A 65 -10.29 10.30 -33.83
CA SER A 65 -9.79 9.97 -35.15
C SER A 65 -9.63 11.25 -35.94
N VAL A 66 -8.41 11.62 -36.30
CA VAL A 66 -8.07 12.93 -36.89
C VAL A 66 -7.10 12.80 -38.04
N ASN A 67 -7.07 13.81 -38.92
CA ASN A 67 -6.07 13.94 -39.96
C ASN A 67 -4.91 14.83 -39.52
N VAL A 68 -3.69 14.41 -39.79
CA VAL A 68 -2.46 15.17 -39.49
C VAL A 68 -2.26 16.24 -40.53
N ARG A 69 -2.22 17.52 -40.18
CA ARG A 69 -2.15 18.64 -41.11
C ARG A 69 -0.83 19.35 -41.17
N LYS A 70 -0.21 19.60 -40.02
CA LYS A 70 1.00 20.43 -39.99
C LYS A 70 1.87 20.08 -38.78
N TYR A 71 3.18 20.07 -38.99
CA TYR A 71 4.15 20.03 -37.92
C TYR A 71 4.62 21.46 -37.56
N ASN A 72 4.86 21.66 -36.28
CA ASN A 72 5.56 22.82 -35.78
C ASN A 72 6.67 22.33 -34.82
N PHE A 73 7.89 22.29 -35.34
CA PHE A 73 9.09 21.88 -34.63
C PHE A 73 9.93 23.12 -34.34
N PRO A 74 9.87 23.64 -33.11
CA PRO A 74 10.63 24.84 -32.75
C PRO A 74 12.11 24.54 -32.70
N ARG A 75 12.94 25.44 -33.23
CA ARG A 75 14.40 25.34 -33.18
C ARG A 75 15.01 25.66 -31.82
N VAL A 76 14.18 26.17 -30.90
CA VAL A 76 14.60 26.55 -29.54
C VAL A 76 14.56 25.36 -28.62
N ARG A 77 15.66 25.09 -27.93
CA ARG A 77 15.70 24.04 -26.88
C ARG A 77 14.63 24.29 -25.83
N ASN A 78 14.03 23.21 -25.33
CA ASN A 78 12.97 23.18 -24.29
C ASN A 78 11.55 23.60 -24.75
N LEU A 79 11.32 23.93 -26.00
CA LEU A 79 9.97 24.07 -26.50
C LEU A 79 9.46 22.71 -27.01
N PRO A 80 8.19 22.36 -26.72
CA PRO A 80 7.63 21.09 -27.17
C PRO A 80 7.34 21.10 -28.67
N ASN A 81 7.53 19.97 -29.31
CA ASN A 81 7.07 19.72 -30.66
C ASN A 81 5.55 19.69 -30.71
N ARG A 82 4.96 20.31 -31.74
CA ARG A 82 3.51 20.36 -31.92
C ARG A 82 3.13 19.79 -33.26
N VAL A 83 2.03 19.03 -33.28
CA VAL A 83 1.43 18.49 -34.49
C VAL A 83 -0.01 18.96 -34.52
N LEU A 84 -0.37 19.74 -35.54
CA LEU A 84 -1.74 20.16 -35.75
C LEU A 84 -2.52 19.02 -36.42
N CYS A 85 -3.55 18.60 -35.76
CA CYS A 85 -4.51 17.60 -36.25
C CYS A 85 -5.89 18.22 -36.37
N GLU A 86 -6.72 17.70 -37.28
CA GLU A 86 -8.09 18.16 -37.41
C GLU A 86 -9.03 17.01 -37.80
N ASP A 87 -10.28 17.20 -37.43
CA ASP A 87 -11.41 16.46 -37.97
C ASP A 87 -12.40 17.42 -38.67
N GLU A 88 -13.55 16.94 -39.07
CA GLU A 88 -14.62 17.74 -39.67
C GLU A 88 -15.22 18.80 -38.72
N THR A 89 -14.97 18.69 -37.41
CA THR A 89 -15.59 19.52 -36.34
C THR A 89 -14.66 20.53 -35.73
N GLY A 90 -13.32 20.38 -35.89
CA GLY A 90 -12.38 21.29 -35.29
C GLY A 90 -10.91 20.95 -35.45
N LYS A 91 -10.07 21.70 -34.74
CA LYS A 91 -8.60 21.51 -34.75
C LYS A 91 -8.11 21.23 -33.33
N LEU A 92 -7.08 20.39 -33.25
CA LEU A 92 -6.43 19.96 -32.00
C LEU A 92 -4.93 19.94 -32.17
N ASP A 93 -4.20 20.38 -31.12
CA ASP A 93 -2.75 20.30 -31.07
C ASP A 93 -2.28 19.07 -30.28
N CYS A 94 -1.50 18.19 -30.90
CA CYS A 94 -0.75 17.16 -30.22
C CYS A 94 0.63 17.71 -29.83
N ILE A 95 0.92 17.69 -28.54
CA ILE A 95 2.15 18.26 -27.96
C ILE A 95 3.07 17.14 -27.48
N PHE A 96 4.31 17.19 -27.88
CA PHE A 96 5.33 16.21 -27.53
C PHE A 96 6.50 16.90 -26.84
N PHE A 97 6.74 16.53 -25.58
CA PHE A 97 7.94 16.87 -24.86
C PHE A 97 8.98 15.77 -25.03
N ASN A 98 10.24 16.15 -25.20
CA ASN A 98 11.37 15.21 -25.27
C ASN A 98 11.27 14.14 -26.39
N SER A 99 10.66 14.47 -27.53
CA SER A 99 10.52 13.56 -28.66
C SER A 99 11.24 14.11 -29.89
N TYR A 100 11.93 13.24 -30.63
CA TYR A 100 12.64 13.62 -31.85
C TYR A 100 11.69 13.78 -33.03
N GLU A 101 11.96 14.73 -33.90
CA GLU A 101 11.15 15.02 -35.10
C GLU A 101 10.94 13.78 -35.99
N GLY A 102 12.01 13.03 -36.26
CA GLY A 102 11.93 11.81 -37.09
C GLY A 102 10.99 10.76 -36.52
N TYR A 103 10.95 10.62 -35.19
CA TYR A 103 10.00 9.74 -34.51
C TYR A 103 8.56 10.23 -34.70
N ILE A 104 8.33 11.54 -34.49
CA ILE A 104 6.97 12.13 -34.64
C ILE A 104 6.47 11.99 -36.09
N ARG A 105 7.30 12.24 -37.10
CA ARG A 105 6.98 12.07 -38.50
C ARG A 105 6.61 10.62 -38.84
N LYS A 106 7.27 9.65 -38.21
CA LYS A 106 7.00 8.22 -38.43
C LYS A 106 5.65 7.80 -37.85
N ILE A 107 5.29 8.30 -36.65
CA ILE A 107 4.06 7.89 -35.93
C ILE A 107 2.83 8.71 -36.33
N LEU A 108 3.03 9.92 -36.84
CA LEU A 108 2.00 10.85 -37.29
C LEU A 108 2.36 11.37 -38.72
N PRO A 109 2.26 10.54 -39.79
CA PRO A 109 2.56 11.01 -41.12
C PRO A 109 1.62 12.13 -41.57
N LEU A 110 2.13 13.10 -42.33
CA LEU A 110 1.30 14.17 -42.91
C LEU A 110 0.18 13.61 -43.79
N ASN A 111 -0.95 14.27 -43.74
CA ASN A 111 -2.16 13.93 -44.49
C ASN A 111 -2.69 12.51 -44.26
N SER A 112 -2.22 11.85 -43.21
CA SER A 112 -2.76 10.54 -42.81
C SER A 112 -3.83 10.67 -41.71
N ARG A 113 -4.80 9.74 -41.76
CA ARG A 113 -5.77 9.60 -40.68
C ARG A 113 -5.19 8.75 -39.57
N VAL A 114 -5.18 9.28 -38.37
CA VAL A 114 -4.61 8.65 -37.18
C VAL A 114 -5.59 8.66 -36.04
N ILE A 115 -5.45 7.69 -35.16
CA ILE A 115 -6.23 7.60 -33.94
C ILE A 115 -5.32 7.95 -32.79
N ILE A 116 -5.75 8.93 -32.00
CA ILE A 116 -5.00 9.50 -30.90
C ILE A 116 -5.82 9.36 -29.62
N SER A 117 -5.22 8.85 -28.56
CA SER A 117 -5.84 8.83 -27.24
C SER A 117 -4.92 9.47 -26.20
N GLY A 118 -5.52 10.30 -25.36
CA GLY A 118 -4.79 10.99 -24.29
C GLY A 118 -5.69 11.87 -23.46
N LYS A 119 -5.11 12.48 -22.42
CA LYS A 119 -5.82 13.43 -21.57
C LYS A 119 -6.04 14.74 -22.35
N ILE A 120 -7.29 15.17 -22.39
CA ILE A 120 -7.68 16.41 -23.06
C ILE A 120 -7.37 17.59 -22.17
N ASN A 121 -6.66 18.55 -22.74
CA ASN A 121 -6.42 19.87 -22.14
C ASN A 121 -6.95 20.96 -23.08
N PHE A 122 -7.05 22.19 -22.57
CA PHE A 122 -7.44 23.35 -23.38
C PHE A 122 -6.47 24.50 -23.09
N TYR A 123 -5.87 25.05 -24.15
CA TYR A 123 -4.91 26.13 -24.02
C TYR A 123 -4.91 27.00 -25.30
N LYS A 124 -4.84 28.32 -25.13
CA LYS A 124 -4.87 29.32 -26.24
C LYS A 124 -6.01 29.05 -27.23
N ASN A 125 -7.19 28.85 -26.70
CA ASN A 125 -8.42 28.62 -27.46
C ASN A 125 -8.43 27.37 -28.36
N ARG A 126 -7.65 26.32 -27.98
CA ARG A 126 -7.60 25.04 -28.70
C ARG A 126 -7.52 23.87 -27.75
N TYR A 127 -8.13 22.76 -28.14
CA TYR A 127 -7.92 21.50 -27.47
C TYR A 127 -6.50 21.00 -27.71
N GLN A 128 -5.94 20.37 -26.72
CA GLN A 128 -4.58 19.84 -26.76
C GLN A 128 -4.52 18.44 -26.12
N ILE A 129 -3.70 17.57 -26.68
CA ILE A 129 -3.28 16.32 -26.06
C ILE A 129 -1.77 16.35 -25.89
N THR A 130 -1.32 16.30 -24.64
CA THR A 130 0.11 16.30 -24.30
C THR A 130 0.60 14.88 -24.12
N ASN A 131 1.67 14.50 -24.84
CA ASN A 131 2.24 13.16 -24.82
C ASN A 131 1.15 12.06 -24.91
N PRO A 132 0.49 11.90 -26.06
CA PRO A 132 -0.59 10.93 -26.23
C PRO A 132 -0.23 9.55 -25.71
N THR A 133 -1.15 8.90 -25.00
CA THR A 133 -0.93 7.56 -24.45
C THR A 133 -1.05 6.46 -25.49
N TYR A 134 -1.78 6.74 -26.58
CA TYR A 134 -1.90 5.88 -27.74
C TYR A 134 -1.86 6.67 -29.04
N LEU A 135 -1.16 6.11 -30.04
CA LEU A 135 -1.10 6.58 -31.40
C LEU A 135 -1.13 5.38 -32.33
N GLY A 136 -1.97 5.40 -33.35
CA GLY A 136 -2.10 4.29 -34.31
C GLY A 136 -3.05 4.61 -35.44
N ASN A 137 -3.05 3.75 -36.48
CA ASN A 137 -3.84 3.94 -37.70
C ASN A 137 -5.12 3.09 -37.72
N ASN A 138 -5.26 2.14 -36.74
CA ASN A 138 -6.40 1.22 -36.74
C ASN A 138 -7.03 1.19 -35.31
N ILE A 139 -8.33 1.45 -35.28
CA ILE A 139 -9.13 1.44 -34.06
C ILE A 139 -9.20 0.03 -33.41
N ASN A 140 -9.14 -1.01 -34.22
CA ASN A 140 -9.21 -2.39 -33.75
C ASN A 140 -7.97 -2.81 -32.96
N ASN A 141 -6.86 -2.11 -33.15
CA ASN A 141 -5.60 -2.35 -32.44
C ASN A 141 -5.52 -1.59 -31.10
N ILE A 142 -6.53 -0.78 -30.77
CA ILE A 142 -6.57 -0.10 -29.50
C ILE A 142 -7.02 -1.07 -28.44
N LYS A 143 -6.18 -1.30 -27.45
CA LYS A 143 -6.62 -1.91 -26.19
C LYS A 143 -7.56 -0.90 -25.51
N LYS A 144 -8.88 -1.11 -25.66
CA LYS A 144 -9.92 -0.17 -25.22
C LYS A 144 -9.80 0.15 -23.74
N VAL A 145 -9.53 -0.86 -22.93
CA VAL A 145 -9.35 -0.72 -21.47
C VAL A 145 -8.01 -1.34 -21.08
N ASP A 146 -7.21 -0.59 -20.34
CA ASP A 146 -5.89 -1.03 -19.87
C ASP A 146 -5.70 -0.70 -18.40
N THR A 147 -4.84 -1.45 -17.71
CA THR A 147 -4.52 -1.21 -16.31
C THR A 147 -3.43 -0.16 -16.17
N LYS A 148 -3.60 0.73 -15.20
CA LYS A 148 -2.61 1.73 -14.81
C LYS A 148 -1.96 1.34 -13.49
N TYR A 149 -0.63 1.23 -13.51
CA TYR A 149 0.15 0.93 -12.33
C TYR A 149 0.83 2.19 -11.79
N SER A 150 1.10 2.18 -10.50
CA SER A 150 1.97 3.19 -9.90
C SER A 150 3.41 2.87 -10.26
N LEU A 151 4.04 3.63 -11.13
CA LEU A 151 5.40 3.40 -11.61
C LEU A 151 6.40 4.40 -11.02
N THR A 152 7.68 4.01 -10.97
CA THR A 152 8.80 4.90 -10.65
C THR A 152 9.22 5.63 -11.91
N GLU A 153 9.75 6.84 -11.76
CA GLU A 153 10.35 7.59 -12.86
C GLU A 153 11.40 6.74 -13.60
N GLY A 154 11.35 6.78 -14.93
CA GLY A 154 12.18 5.95 -15.81
C GLY A 154 11.62 4.56 -16.15
N LEU A 155 10.52 4.12 -15.54
CA LEU A 155 9.84 2.88 -15.88
C LEU A 155 8.73 3.15 -16.89
N ASN A 156 8.85 2.56 -18.09
CA ASN A 156 7.86 2.72 -19.15
C ASN A 156 6.63 1.83 -18.90
N GLU A 157 5.45 2.42 -18.93
CA GLU A 157 4.17 1.73 -18.67
C GLU A 157 3.91 0.57 -19.64
N LYS A 158 4.18 0.74 -20.93
CA LYS A 158 4.03 -0.32 -21.93
C LYS A 158 4.94 -1.52 -21.62
N LYS A 159 6.19 -1.24 -21.21
CA LYS A 159 7.14 -2.27 -20.83
C LYS A 159 6.68 -2.99 -19.55
N TYR A 160 6.19 -2.24 -18.56
CA TYR A 160 5.65 -2.81 -17.32
C TYR A 160 4.47 -3.73 -17.60
N ASN A 161 3.48 -3.27 -18.39
CA ASN A 161 2.30 -4.05 -18.74
C ASN A 161 2.66 -5.34 -19.51
N LYS A 162 3.68 -5.30 -20.37
CA LYS A 162 4.18 -6.50 -21.05
C LYS A 162 4.78 -7.50 -20.08
N ILE A 163 5.61 -7.02 -19.15
CA ILE A 163 6.26 -7.86 -18.12
C ILE A 163 5.20 -8.52 -17.22
N ILE A 164 4.27 -7.74 -16.68
CA ILE A 164 3.24 -8.28 -15.79
C ILE A 164 2.33 -9.28 -16.50
N SER A 165 1.95 -9.00 -17.77
CA SER A 165 1.15 -9.94 -18.56
C SER A 165 1.88 -11.27 -18.75
N GLU A 166 3.18 -11.27 -19.04
CA GLU A 166 3.98 -12.49 -19.16
C GLU A 166 4.06 -13.26 -17.84
N VAL A 167 4.25 -12.55 -16.71
CA VAL A 167 4.33 -13.19 -15.40
C VAL A 167 2.99 -13.79 -14.99
N LEU A 168 1.86 -13.11 -15.29
CA LEU A 168 0.52 -13.62 -15.01
C LEU A 168 0.24 -14.96 -15.68
N THR A 169 0.76 -15.20 -16.88
CA THR A 169 0.60 -16.50 -17.57
C THR A 169 1.39 -17.63 -16.93
N LYS A 170 2.44 -17.31 -16.17
CA LYS A 170 3.36 -18.27 -15.56
C LYS A 170 3.10 -18.52 -14.06
N ILE A 171 2.04 -17.92 -13.48
CA ILE A 171 1.71 -18.13 -12.06
C ILE A 171 1.42 -19.61 -11.81
N PRO A 172 2.14 -20.25 -10.88
CA PRO A 172 1.89 -21.65 -10.54
C PRO A 172 0.57 -21.80 -9.78
N ASP A 173 -0.02 -22.98 -9.85
CA ASP A 173 -1.11 -23.37 -8.97
C ASP A 173 -0.56 -23.69 -7.59
N LEU A 174 -1.02 -22.96 -6.59
CA LEU A 174 -0.73 -23.22 -5.19
C LEU A 174 -1.84 -24.06 -4.57
N ASN A 175 -1.46 -24.98 -3.70
CA ASN A 175 -2.44 -25.74 -2.91
C ASN A 175 -3.24 -24.76 -2.05
N GLU A 176 -4.57 -24.92 -2.04
CA GLU A 176 -5.43 -24.11 -1.18
C GLU A 176 -5.20 -24.52 0.29
N TRP A 177 -4.88 -23.55 1.11
CA TRP A 177 -4.57 -23.72 2.53
C TRP A 177 -5.76 -23.39 3.44
N LEU A 178 -6.81 -22.73 2.89
CA LEU A 178 -8.03 -22.46 3.61
C LEU A 178 -8.86 -23.72 3.76
N ASN A 179 -9.46 -23.89 4.93
CA ASN A 179 -10.48 -24.93 5.10
C ASN A 179 -11.75 -24.58 4.30
N LYS A 180 -12.57 -25.58 4.01
CA LYS A 180 -13.79 -25.44 3.19
C LYS A 180 -14.74 -24.35 3.71
N ASN A 181 -14.92 -24.25 5.03
CA ASN A 181 -15.84 -23.27 5.63
C ASN A 181 -15.38 -21.83 5.41
N ILE A 182 -14.09 -21.58 5.41
CA ILE A 182 -13.53 -20.25 5.14
C ILE A 182 -13.50 -19.98 3.64
N SER A 183 -13.08 -20.95 2.82
CA SER A 183 -13.02 -20.83 1.37
C SER A 183 -14.39 -20.51 0.76
N ASN A 184 -15.47 -21.12 1.28
CA ASN A 184 -16.84 -20.83 0.83
C ASN A 184 -17.24 -19.36 1.01
N LYS A 185 -16.72 -18.67 2.04
CA LYS A 185 -16.98 -17.23 2.24
C LYS A 185 -16.39 -16.35 1.14
N PHE A 186 -15.45 -16.89 0.37
CA PHE A 186 -14.80 -16.26 -0.78
C PHE A 186 -15.16 -16.98 -2.08
N GLU A 187 -16.32 -17.61 -2.19
CA GLU A 187 -16.79 -18.28 -3.40
C GLU A 187 -15.78 -19.34 -3.93
N ASN A 188 -15.01 -19.96 -3.05
CA ASN A 188 -13.92 -20.90 -3.36
C ASN A 188 -12.86 -20.34 -4.32
N ILE A 189 -12.67 -19.03 -4.32
CA ILE A 189 -11.67 -18.35 -5.17
C ILE A 189 -10.27 -18.74 -4.71
N LYS A 190 -9.52 -19.40 -5.59
CA LYS A 190 -8.10 -19.70 -5.39
C LYS A 190 -7.26 -18.43 -5.47
N TRP A 191 -6.14 -18.41 -4.75
CA TRP A 191 -5.20 -17.27 -4.75
C TRP A 191 -4.76 -16.85 -6.16
N LYS A 192 -4.37 -17.81 -7.02
CA LYS A 192 -3.98 -17.55 -8.40
C LYS A 192 -5.07 -16.80 -9.18
N ASN A 193 -6.31 -17.28 -9.07
CA ASN A 193 -7.42 -16.66 -9.76
C ASN A 193 -7.69 -15.24 -9.24
N ALA A 194 -7.59 -15.02 -7.93
CA ALA A 194 -7.74 -13.69 -7.34
C ALA A 194 -6.69 -12.71 -7.89
N ILE A 195 -5.42 -13.11 -7.95
CA ILE A 195 -4.34 -12.29 -8.51
C ILE A 195 -4.62 -11.98 -9.98
N ILE A 196 -4.90 -12.97 -10.83
CA ILE A 196 -5.13 -12.77 -12.27
C ILE A 196 -6.32 -11.82 -12.48
N GLN A 197 -7.41 -12.03 -11.78
CA GLN A 197 -8.62 -11.22 -11.93
C GLN A 197 -8.43 -9.77 -11.45
N LEU A 198 -7.62 -9.54 -10.44
CA LEU A 198 -7.31 -8.18 -9.98
C LEU A 198 -6.34 -7.42 -10.88
N HIS A 199 -5.63 -8.11 -11.76
CA HIS A 199 -4.85 -7.48 -12.83
C HIS A 199 -5.67 -7.27 -14.12
N ASP A 200 -6.87 -7.85 -14.23
CA ASP A 200 -7.78 -7.60 -15.34
C ASP A 200 -8.50 -6.25 -15.12
N PRO A 201 -8.41 -5.31 -16.09
CA PRO A 201 -9.07 -4.02 -15.98
C PRO A 201 -10.59 -4.10 -15.78
N LYS A 202 -11.23 -5.20 -16.18
CA LYS A 202 -12.67 -5.42 -16.00
C LYS A 202 -13.07 -5.64 -14.53
N ASN A 203 -12.15 -6.09 -13.70
CA ASN A 203 -12.40 -6.55 -12.33
C ASN A 203 -11.73 -5.68 -11.24
N LEU A 204 -11.35 -4.45 -11.56
CA LEU A 204 -10.70 -3.52 -10.60
C LEU A 204 -11.63 -3.02 -9.49
N ASN A 205 -12.68 -3.74 -9.19
CA ASN A 205 -13.54 -3.44 -8.05
C ASN A 205 -12.89 -3.90 -6.74
N LYS A 206 -12.35 -2.94 -5.97
CA LYS A 206 -11.74 -3.19 -4.65
C LYS A 206 -12.71 -3.78 -3.61
N LYS A 207 -14.02 -3.79 -3.87
CA LYS A 207 -15.04 -4.38 -3.00
C LYS A 207 -15.44 -5.79 -3.41
N GLY A 208 -14.94 -6.27 -4.55
CA GLY A 208 -15.25 -7.60 -5.09
C GLY A 208 -14.63 -8.76 -4.30
N SER A 209 -15.13 -9.97 -4.53
CA SER A 209 -14.71 -11.20 -3.83
C SER A 209 -13.21 -11.50 -4.02
N PHE A 210 -12.64 -11.22 -5.19
CA PHE A 210 -11.21 -11.38 -5.47
C PHE A 210 -10.34 -10.53 -4.55
N TYR A 211 -10.69 -9.26 -4.38
CA TYR A 211 -9.96 -8.35 -3.48
C TYR A 211 -10.10 -8.77 -2.03
N LYS A 212 -11.31 -9.12 -1.58
CA LYS A 212 -11.55 -9.59 -0.22
C LYS A 212 -10.74 -10.85 0.10
N ARG A 213 -10.60 -11.75 -0.88
CA ARG A 213 -9.79 -12.97 -0.73
C ARG A 213 -8.32 -12.65 -0.44
N LEU A 214 -7.71 -11.74 -1.20
CA LEU A 214 -6.31 -11.34 -0.99
C LEU A 214 -6.11 -10.55 0.30
N VAL A 215 -7.04 -9.65 0.64
CA VAL A 215 -7.01 -8.92 1.92
C VAL A 215 -7.06 -9.89 3.10
N PHE A 216 -7.87 -10.93 3.02
CA PHE A 216 -7.92 -11.96 4.06
C PHE A 216 -6.57 -12.67 4.21
N ASP A 217 -5.93 -13.08 3.10
CA ASP A 217 -4.63 -13.73 3.13
C ASP A 217 -3.56 -12.85 3.78
N GLU A 218 -3.52 -11.57 3.42
CA GLU A 218 -2.56 -10.58 3.96
C GLU A 218 -2.74 -10.37 5.46
N ILE A 219 -3.99 -10.13 5.88
CA ILE A 219 -4.30 -9.92 7.30
C ILE A 219 -3.98 -11.17 8.11
N LEU A 220 -4.38 -12.35 7.62
CA LEU A 220 -4.15 -13.60 8.33
C LEU A 220 -2.65 -13.92 8.43
N SER A 221 -1.88 -13.69 7.35
CA SER A 221 -0.42 -13.88 7.39
C SER A 221 0.22 -13.01 8.47
N SER A 222 -0.20 -11.76 8.59
CA SER A 222 0.25 -10.84 9.63
C SER A 222 -0.10 -11.33 11.04
N PHE A 223 -1.32 -11.85 11.24
CA PHE A 223 -1.71 -12.45 12.52
C PHE A 223 -0.90 -13.71 12.85
N LEU A 224 -0.62 -14.56 11.88
CA LEU A 224 0.18 -15.77 12.07
C LEU A 224 1.62 -15.43 12.45
N ILE A 225 2.24 -14.45 11.78
CA ILE A 225 3.59 -13.96 12.12
C ILE A 225 3.62 -13.42 13.55
N ASN A 226 2.66 -12.54 13.89
CA ASN A 226 2.57 -11.98 15.23
C ASN A 226 2.33 -13.07 16.30
N SER A 227 1.50 -14.07 16.01
CA SER A 227 1.28 -15.21 16.90
C SER A 227 2.56 -16.02 17.12
N LYS A 228 3.33 -16.26 16.04
CA LYS A 228 4.62 -16.94 16.11
C LYS A 228 5.64 -16.17 16.95
N ILE A 229 5.73 -14.86 16.74
CA ILE A 229 6.59 -13.96 17.53
C ILE A 229 6.19 -14.02 19.00
N ARG A 230 4.90 -13.89 19.33
CA ARG A 230 4.40 -13.97 20.72
C ARG A 230 4.77 -15.30 21.37
N LYS A 231 4.59 -16.42 20.66
CA LYS A 231 4.98 -17.75 21.16
C LYS A 231 6.49 -17.86 21.41
N SER A 232 7.29 -17.27 20.53
CA SER A 232 8.75 -17.24 20.67
C SER A 232 9.17 -16.40 21.89
N VAL A 233 8.59 -15.22 22.06
CA VAL A 233 8.88 -14.34 23.22
C VAL A 233 8.45 -14.99 24.54
N LYS A 234 7.30 -15.66 24.58
CA LYS A 234 6.83 -16.38 25.77
C LYS A 234 7.76 -17.52 26.19
N LYS A 235 8.46 -18.17 25.25
CA LYS A 235 9.43 -19.24 25.53
C LYS A 235 10.72 -18.74 26.18
N LEU A 236 11.02 -17.43 26.13
CA LEU A 236 12.23 -16.88 26.76
C LEU A 236 12.13 -17.03 28.26
N LYS A 237 13.04 -17.84 28.83
CA LYS A 237 13.14 -18.04 30.28
C LYS A 237 13.32 -16.69 30.98
N LYS A 238 12.52 -16.40 31.98
CA LYS A 238 12.74 -15.31 32.94
C LYS A 238 13.17 -15.89 34.26
N THR A 239 13.94 -15.14 35.02
CA THR A 239 14.19 -15.47 36.42
C THR A 239 12.87 -15.50 37.18
N LYS A 240 12.56 -16.57 37.91
CA LYS A 240 11.35 -16.65 38.75
C LYS A 240 11.37 -15.50 39.71
N LYS A 241 10.36 -14.64 39.63
CA LYS A 241 10.18 -13.50 40.54
C LYS A 241 8.88 -13.72 41.30
N LYS A 242 8.94 -13.57 42.64
CA LYS A 242 7.75 -13.59 43.47
C LYS A 242 7.20 -12.17 43.55
N PHE A 243 5.96 -11.96 43.13
CA PHE A 243 5.31 -10.67 43.20
C PHE A 243 4.22 -10.69 44.26
N SER A 244 4.21 -9.65 45.13
CA SER A 244 3.14 -9.39 46.07
C SER A 244 1.96 -8.74 45.35
N SER A 245 0.73 -9.12 45.67
CA SER A 245 -0.48 -8.63 44.99
C SER A 245 -1.35 -7.69 45.85
N ASN A 246 -0.95 -7.37 47.04
CA ASN A 246 -1.84 -6.68 47.99
C ASN A 246 -1.83 -5.15 47.91
N ASN A 247 -1.28 -4.55 46.85
CA ASN A 247 -1.02 -3.12 46.79
C ASN A 247 -2.10 -2.29 46.08
N ILE A 248 -3.19 -2.90 45.63
CA ILE A 248 -4.31 -2.17 45.01
C ILE A 248 -4.87 -1.15 46.00
N LYS A 249 -5.10 -1.55 47.25
CA LYS A 249 -5.61 -0.66 48.32
C LYS A 249 -4.74 0.54 48.58
N HIS A 250 -3.41 0.43 48.42
CA HIS A 250 -2.49 1.54 48.65
C HIS A 250 -2.65 2.67 47.61
N ILE A 251 -3.00 2.35 46.38
CA ILE A 251 -3.27 3.36 45.35
C ILE A 251 -4.72 3.84 45.45
N THR A 252 -5.69 2.94 45.63
CA THR A 252 -7.10 3.33 45.75
C THR A 252 -7.38 4.29 46.90
N ASN A 253 -6.63 4.21 48.01
CA ASN A 253 -6.75 5.15 49.14
C ASN A 253 -6.16 6.55 48.84
N LYS A 254 -5.40 6.72 47.75
CA LYS A 254 -4.74 7.98 47.37
C LYS A 254 -5.35 8.65 46.15
N ILE A 255 -6.36 8.04 45.57
CA ILE A 255 -7.11 8.59 44.42
C ILE A 255 -8.55 8.89 44.87
N ASP A 256 -9.10 10.00 44.35
CA ASP A 256 -10.43 10.49 44.73
C ASP A 256 -11.58 9.77 43.95
N PHE A 257 -11.29 8.66 43.32
CA PHE A 257 -12.26 7.89 42.52
C PHE A 257 -12.07 6.38 42.68
N GLU A 258 -13.12 5.62 42.45
CA GLU A 258 -13.07 4.17 42.43
C GLU A 258 -12.58 3.64 41.09
N LEU A 259 -11.78 2.57 41.12
CA LEU A 259 -11.37 1.89 39.89
C LEU A 259 -12.56 1.15 39.26
N THR A 260 -12.70 1.28 37.95
CA THR A 260 -13.72 0.59 37.19
C THR A 260 -13.49 -0.93 37.18
N LYS A 261 -14.53 -1.71 36.90
CA LYS A 261 -14.43 -3.16 36.78
C LYS A 261 -13.38 -3.57 35.74
N ASP A 262 -13.28 -2.87 34.62
CA ASP A 262 -12.32 -3.16 33.55
C ASP A 262 -10.88 -2.83 33.96
N GLN A 263 -10.66 -1.74 34.71
CA GLN A 263 -9.36 -1.42 35.27
C GLN A 263 -8.91 -2.47 36.29
N LEU A 264 -9.80 -2.90 37.20
CA LEU A 264 -9.51 -3.98 38.15
C LEU A 264 -9.20 -5.29 37.44
N LYS A 265 -9.97 -5.65 36.40
CA LYS A 265 -9.71 -6.81 35.57
C LYS A 265 -8.35 -6.75 34.90
N ALA A 266 -8.00 -5.62 34.30
CA ALA A 266 -6.70 -5.41 33.65
C ALA A 266 -5.53 -5.54 34.66
N ILE A 267 -5.67 -4.96 35.86
CA ILE A 267 -4.65 -5.07 36.93
C ILE A 267 -4.49 -6.55 37.35
N ASN A 268 -5.57 -7.27 37.54
CA ASN A 268 -5.52 -8.70 37.91
C ASN A 268 -4.84 -9.53 36.84
N GLU A 269 -5.20 -9.34 35.57
CA GLU A 269 -4.55 -10.03 34.44
C GLU A 269 -3.06 -9.72 34.33
N ILE A 270 -2.64 -8.46 34.57
CA ILE A 270 -1.22 -8.06 34.62
C ILE A 270 -0.52 -8.77 35.78
N ASN A 271 -1.15 -8.82 36.97
CA ASN A 271 -0.59 -9.49 38.12
C ASN A 271 -0.41 -10.99 37.88
N ASP A 272 -1.35 -11.65 37.22
CA ASP A 272 -1.25 -13.06 36.88
C ASP A 272 -0.10 -13.30 35.86
N ASP A 273 0.03 -12.43 34.87
CA ASP A 273 1.15 -12.49 33.94
C ASP A 273 2.50 -12.28 34.66
N LEU A 274 2.59 -11.34 35.59
CA LEU A 274 3.79 -11.07 36.38
C LEU A 274 4.20 -12.29 37.23
N ARG A 275 3.23 -13.01 37.81
CA ARG A 275 3.46 -14.23 38.59
C ARG A 275 3.81 -15.43 37.73
N SER A 276 3.40 -15.45 36.45
CA SER A 276 3.65 -16.57 35.55
C SER A 276 5.15 -16.82 35.32
N GLU A 277 5.51 -18.01 34.89
CA GLU A 277 6.91 -18.36 34.56
C GLU A 277 7.37 -17.77 33.22
N GLN A 278 6.46 -17.15 32.46
CA GLN A 278 6.73 -16.56 31.15
C GLN A 278 6.92 -15.06 31.25
N LYS A 279 7.68 -14.46 30.32
CA LYS A 279 7.75 -13.01 30.19
C LYS A 279 6.39 -12.45 29.82
N MET A 280 5.94 -11.43 30.50
CA MET A 280 4.74 -10.70 30.13
C MET A 280 5.03 -9.86 28.87
N PHE A 281 4.13 -9.97 27.90
CA PHE A 281 4.07 -9.12 26.72
C PHE A 281 2.59 -8.77 26.48
N ARG A 282 2.12 -7.68 27.07
CA ARG A 282 0.71 -7.30 27.11
C ARG A 282 0.52 -5.90 26.56
N LEU A 283 -0.47 -5.71 25.71
CA LEU A 283 -0.95 -4.42 25.25
C LEU A 283 -2.17 -4.02 26.11
N LEU A 284 -2.08 -2.87 26.78
CA LEU A 284 -3.23 -2.23 27.44
C LEU A 284 -3.81 -1.17 26.51
N GLN A 285 -5.01 -1.41 26.00
CA GLN A 285 -5.72 -0.52 25.10
C GLN A 285 -6.94 0.08 25.79
N GLY A 286 -7.23 1.34 25.50
CA GLY A 286 -8.38 2.09 26.00
C GLY A 286 -8.37 3.51 25.46
N ASP A 287 -9.49 4.20 25.58
CA ASP A 287 -9.64 5.59 25.11
C ASP A 287 -8.77 6.58 25.91
N VAL A 288 -8.64 7.80 25.40
CA VAL A 288 -8.01 8.90 26.14
C VAL A 288 -8.83 9.18 27.40
N GLY A 289 -8.18 9.29 28.55
CA GLY A 289 -8.86 9.47 29.82
C GLY A 289 -9.39 8.19 30.49
N SER A 290 -9.25 7.01 29.90
CA SER A 290 -9.72 5.73 30.49
C SER A 290 -8.91 5.25 31.70
N GLY A 291 -7.93 6.01 32.17
CA GLY A 291 -7.14 5.68 33.37
C GLY A 291 -6.04 4.62 33.13
N LYS A 292 -5.56 4.43 31.90
CA LYS A 292 -4.45 3.50 31.60
C LYS A 292 -3.21 3.73 32.46
N THR A 293 -2.90 5.01 32.76
CA THR A 293 -1.76 5.38 33.61
C THR A 293 -1.91 4.87 35.02
N ILE A 294 -3.11 4.91 35.61
CA ILE A 294 -3.36 4.36 36.96
C ILE A 294 -3.17 2.84 36.98
N VAL A 295 -3.65 2.13 35.95
CA VAL A 295 -3.41 0.67 35.82
C VAL A 295 -1.90 0.39 35.77
N ALA A 296 -1.14 1.18 34.97
CA ALA A 296 0.31 1.05 34.88
C ALA A 296 1.00 1.34 36.24
N LEU A 297 0.66 2.44 36.94
CA LEU A 297 1.25 2.79 38.21
C LEU A 297 0.95 1.75 39.29
N THR A 298 -0.26 1.19 39.33
CA THR A 298 -0.62 0.08 40.23
C THR A 298 0.26 -1.15 39.97
N SER A 299 0.48 -1.49 38.72
CA SER A 299 1.34 -2.61 38.33
C SER A 299 2.81 -2.35 38.67
N ILE A 300 3.29 -1.11 38.46
CA ILE A 300 4.64 -0.67 38.84
C ILE A 300 4.84 -0.81 40.36
N LEU A 301 3.89 -0.37 41.18
CA LEU A 301 3.96 -0.46 42.65
C LEU A 301 4.07 -1.93 43.08
N ASN A 302 3.31 -2.85 42.46
CA ASN A 302 3.40 -4.28 42.77
C ASN A 302 4.80 -4.85 42.50
N VAL A 303 5.46 -4.36 41.41
CA VAL A 303 6.81 -4.77 41.05
C VAL A 303 7.85 -4.21 42.04
N ILE A 304 7.74 -2.93 42.42
CA ILE A 304 8.66 -2.25 43.33
C ILE A 304 8.56 -2.85 44.74
N ASN A 305 7.35 -3.10 45.23
CA ASN A 305 7.13 -3.73 46.57
C ASN A 305 7.65 -5.17 46.59
N SER A 306 7.84 -5.77 45.43
CA SER A 306 8.53 -7.07 45.30
C SER A 306 10.05 -6.93 45.17
N LYS A 307 10.61 -5.73 45.45
CA LYS A 307 12.05 -5.39 45.39
C LYS A 307 12.68 -5.51 44.00
N PHE A 308 11.93 -5.18 42.97
CA PHE A 308 12.42 -5.10 41.58
C PHE A 308 12.36 -3.67 41.08
N GLN A 309 13.28 -3.33 40.17
CA GLN A 309 13.29 -2.05 39.49
C GLN A 309 12.30 -2.04 38.30
N VAL A 310 11.79 -0.85 38.02
CA VAL A 310 10.89 -0.61 36.87
C VAL A 310 11.39 0.58 36.08
N ALA A 311 11.39 0.44 34.75
CA ALA A 311 11.55 1.56 33.83
C ALA A 311 10.20 1.87 33.19
N PHE A 312 9.75 3.12 33.29
CA PHE A 312 8.53 3.61 32.70
C PHE A 312 8.89 4.62 31.60
N MET A 313 8.72 4.21 30.33
CA MET A 313 9.10 5.02 29.18
C MET A 313 7.89 5.72 28.57
N ALA A 314 8.11 6.93 28.09
CA ALA A 314 7.15 7.71 27.33
C ALA A 314 7.77 8.19 26.00
N PRO A 315 6.96 8.46 24.95
CA PRO A 315 7.47 8.85 23.64
C PRO A 315 8.05 10.28 23.59
N THR A 316 7.71 11.12 24.57
CA THR A 316 8.18 12.52 24.63
C THR A 316 8.55 12.88 26.06
N GLU A 317 9.46 13.85 26.22
CA GLU A 317 9.88 14.40 27.50
C GLU A 317 8.69 14.97 28.29
N ILE A 318 7.78 15.68 27.61
CA ILE A 318 6.59 16.26 28.25
C ILE A 318 5.73 15.17 28.91
N LEU A 319 5.48 14.07 28.21
CA LEU A 319 4.72 12.95 28.76
C LEU A 319 5.47 12.24 29.88
N ALA A 320 6.78 12.08 29.75
CA ALA A 320 7.60 11.51 30.82
C ALA A 320 7.50 12.37 32.08
N GLN A 321 7.60 13.69 31.97
CA GLN A 321 7.45 14.64 33.06
C GLN A 321 6.05 14.60 33.70
N GLN A 322 4.99 14.49 32.87
CA GLN A 322 3.63 14.33 33.39
C GLN A 322 3.46 13.04 34.19
N HIS A 323 3.98 11.92 33.69
CA HIS A 323 3.94 10.65 34.39
C HIS A 323 4.78 10.67 35.69
N TYR A 324 5.95 11.31 35.64
CA TYR A 324 6.80 11.49 36.83
C TYR A 324 6.08 12.28 37.92
N ASN A 325 5.49 13.43 37.59
CA ASN A 325 4.76 14.27 38.55
C ASN A 325 3.56 13.52 39.14
N LEU A 326 2.80 12.81 38.31
CA LEU A 326 1.68 11.99 38.78
C LEU A 326 2.14 10.87 39.71
N ALA A 327 3.21 10.17 39.36
CA ALA A 327 3.77 9.11 40.19
C ALA A 327 4.30 9.65 41.51
N LYS A 328 4.98 10.81 41.55
CA LYS A 328 5.48 11.48 42.75
C LYS A 328 4.35 11.90 43.69
N ASN A 329 3.23 12.38 43.12
CA ASN A 329 2.07 12.79 43.95
C ASN A 329 1.36 11.58 44.57
N LEU A 330 1.18 10.51 43.80
CA LEU A 330 0.47 9.32 44.26
C LEU A 330 1.34 8.41 45.15
N LEU A 331 2.65 8.43 44.96
CA LEU A 331 3.60 7.51 45.58
C LEU A 331 4.83 8.27 46.10
N PRO A 332 4.66 9.21 47.08
CA PRO A 332 5.73 10.09 47.55
C PRO A 332 6.90 9.33 48.19
N ASP A 333 6.64 8.14 48.72
CA ASP A 333 7.65 7.33 49.41
C ASP A 333 8.55 6.53 48.42
N LEU A 334 8.30 6.62 47.10
CA LEU A 334 9.12 5.94 46.10
C LEU A 334 10.31 6.81 45.68
N SER A 335 11.48 6.18 45.59
CA SER A 335 12.62 6.78 44.89
C SER A 335 12.39 6.78 43.41
N LEU A 336 12.13 7.95 42.83
CA LEU A 336 11.89 8.16 41.44
C LEU A 336 13.04 8.95 40.84
N ILE A 337 13.55 8.45 39.68
CA ILE A 337 14.58 9.13 38.89
C ILE A 337 13.96 9.44 37.56
N HIS A 338 13.98 10.72 37.18
CA HIS A 338 13.66 11.17 35.83
C HIS A 338 14.95 11.25 35.01
N ILE A 339 15.04 10.53 33.92
CA ILE A 339 16.23 10.46 33.06
C ILE A 339 15.93 11.18 31.75
#